data_d17c2c1a9807ad704566f8fab93a08f5
#
_entry.id   d17c2c1a9807ad704566f8fab93a08f5
#
_cell.length_a   1.000
_cell.length_b   1.000
_cell.length_c   1.000
_cell.angle_alpha   90.00
_cell.angle_beta   90.00
_cell.angle_gamma   90.00
#
_symmetry.space_group_name_H-M   'P 1'
#
loop_
_entity.id
_entity.type
_entity.pdbx_description
1 polymer ?
#
loop_
_entity_poly.entity_id
_entity_poly.type
_entity_poly.pdbx_seq_one_letter_code
_entity_poly.pdbx_strand_id
1 'polypeptide(L)'
;MKNRALGSVFIVAGTTIGAGMLAMPLAAAGVGFSVTLVLLFALWGLMCYSALLLLEVYQHVPADTGLGSLARRYLGRYGQWITGFSMMFLMYALTAAYISGAGELLASSLSVWTGINVSSSGGVFLFTFVAGGVVCIGTSLVDLFNRFLFSAKIIFLVVMLALLLPHVHQVNLLTLPLEKGLALSAMPVIFTSFGFHGSVPSIVSYMGGNVRKLRGIFITGSAIPLVAYIFWQLATLGSIESSTFMGMLANHAGLNGLLEALREVVASAHVELAVHLFADLALATSFLGVSLGLFDYLADLFQRRNTAVGRLQTGAITFLPPLAFALFYPRGFVMALGYAGVALAVLALLIPALLAWQSRKAHGQAQYRVLGGRPMLCLVMACGVTIIAVQFAISAGLLPEVG
;
A
#
# COMPACT_ATOMS: atom_id res chain seq x y z
N MET A 1 -0.03 8.97 28.37
CA MET A 1 -0.32 9.81 27.16
C MET A 1 0.84 9.90 26.16
N LYS A 2 2.12 9.94 26.58
CA LYS A 2 3.26 9.94 25.64
C LYS A 2 3.31 8.68 24.76
N ASN A 3 2.97 7.51 25.29
CA ASN A 3 2.98 6.24 24.55
C ASN A 3 1.92 6.16 23.44
N ARG A 4 0.75 6.80 23.59
CA ARG A 4 -0.32 6.76 22.58
C ARG A 4 0.05 7.48 21.28
N ALA A 5 0.72 8.67 21.39
CA ALA A 5 1.15 9.40 20.20
C ALA A 5 2.21 8.63 19.41
N LEU A 6 3.20 8.05 20.11
CA LEU A 6 4.21 7.21 19.49
C LEU A 6 3.61 5.97 18.84
N GLY A 7 2.69 5.29 19.53
CA GLY A 7 1.94 4.16 18.97
C GLY A 7 1.17 4.54 17.69
N SER A 8 0.53 5.72 17.68
CA SER A 8 -0.18 6.23 16.49
C SER A 8 0.77 6.53 15.33
N VAL A 9 1.96 7.08 15.59
CA VAL A 9 3.02 7.28 14.57
C VAL A 9 3.42 5.93 13.97
N PHE A 10 3.64 4.91 14.79
CA PHE A 10 3.97 3.56 14.30
C PHE A 10 2.82 2.88 13.57
N ILE A 11 1.56 3.18 13.91
CA ILE A 11 0.42 2.69 13.12
C ILE A 11 0.44 3.29 11.72
N VAL A 12 0.63 4.61 11.58
CA VAL A 12 0.75 5.25 10.26
C VAL A 12 1.93 4.67 9.48
N ALA A 13 3.12 4.62 10.07
CA ALA A 13 4.31 4.10 9.42
C ALA A 13 4.17 2.61 9.06
N GLY A 14 3.63 1.82 9.96
CA GLY A 14 3.49 0.37 9.80
C GLY A 14 2.45 -0.06 8.79
N THR A 15 1.35 0.68 8.65
CA THR A 15 0.35 0.45 7.60
C THR A 15 0.87 0.85 6.23
N THR A 16 1.81 1.77 6.17
CA THR A 16 2.39 2.27 4.93
C THR A 16 3.56 1.40 4.47
N ILE A 17 4.53 1.08 5.36
CA ILE A 17 5.64 0.18 5.03
C ILE A 17 5.12 -1.26 4.89
N GLY A 18 4.85 -1.65 3.66
CA GLY A 18 4.25 -2.95 3.35
C GLY A 18 4.65 -3.45 1.96
N ALA A 19 3.83 -4.31 1.41
CA ALA A 19 4.05 -4.93 0.11
C ALA A 19 4.17 -3.93 -1.06
N GLY A 20 3.52 -2.77 -0.97
CA GLY A 20 3.65 -1.72 -1.99
C GLY A 20 5.09 -1.24 -2.19
N MET A 21 5.91 -1.24 -1.12
CA MET A 21 7.32 -0.93 -1.19
C MET A 21 8.09 -1.86 -2.14
N LEU A 22 7.72 -3.15 -2.19
CA LEU A 22 8.37 -4.14 -3.05
C LEU A 22 8.12 -3.88 -4.54
N ALA A 23 6.95 -3.36 -4.89
CA ALA A 23 6.61 -3.03 -6.26
C ALA A 23 7.29 -1.74 -6.78
N MET A 24 7.73 -0.86 -5.88
CA MET A 24 8.30 0.44 -6.27
C MET A 24 9.51 0.37 -7.20
N PRO A 25 10.53 -0.49 -6.97
CA PRO A 25 11.68 -0.57 -7.88
C PRO A 25 11.27 -1.00 -9.28
N LEU A 26 10.31 -1.93 -9.40
CA LEU A 26 9.77 -2.36 -10.70
C LEU A 26 9.05 -1.21 -11.40
N ALA A 27 8.20 -0.49 -10.67
CA ALA A 27 7.50 0.68 -11.20
C ALA A 27 8.46 1.83 -11.56
N ALA A 28 9.56 1.99 -10.83
CA ALA A 28 10.54 3.05 -11.00
C ALA A 28 11.68 2.70 -12.00
N ALA A 29 11.77 1.44 -12.44
CA ALA A 29 12.85 0.91 -13.26
C ALA A 29 13.12 1.76 -14.51
N GLY A 30 12.08 2.13 -15.25
CA GLY A 30 12.18 2.96 -16.45
C GLY A 30 12.17 4.48 -16.20
N VAL A 31 12.13 4.89 -14.93
CA VAL A 31 12.01 6.31 -14.55
C VAL A 31 13.34 6.88 -14.07
N GLY A 32 14.18 6.05 -13.46
CA GLY A 32 15.43 6.44 -12.84
C GLY A 32 15.27 7.06 -11.44
N PHE A 33 16.38 7.10 -10.70
CA PHE A 33 16.36 7.47 -9.27
C PHE A 33 15.91 8.92 -9.03
N SER A 34 16.44 9.88 -9.79
CA SER A 34 16.17 11.30 -9.56
C SER A 34 14.68 11.66 -9.74
N VAL A 35 14.05 11.15 -10.81
CA VAL A 35 12.62 11.39 -11.07
C VAL A 35 11.77 10.63 -10.06
N THR A 36 12.16 9.41 -9.68
CA THR A 36 11.49 8.64 -8.63
C THR A 36 11.53 9.39 -7.30
N LEU A 37 12.65 10.02 -6.96
CA LEU A 37 12.76 10.83 -5.73
C LEU A 37 11.77 12.00 -5.74
N VAL A 38 11.63 12.70 -6.86
CA VAL A 38 10.63 13.77 -7.02
C VAL A 38 9.21 13.23 -6.85
N LEU A 39 8.89 12.08 -7.46
CA LEU A 39 7.59 11.43 -7.31
C LEU A 39 7.31 11.04 -5.86
N LEU A 40 8.29 10.48 -5.15
CA LEU A 40 8.16 10.12 -3.73
C LEU A 40 7.81 11.33 -2.88
N PHE A 41 8.52 12.45 -3.02
CA PHE A 41 8.23 13.67 -2.27
C PHE A 41 6.88 14.29 -2.65
N ALA A 42 6.55 14.32 -3.93
CA ALA A 42 5.29 14.89 -4.42
C ALA A 42 4.08 14.08 -3.90
N LEU A 43 4.13 12.74 -4.05
CA LEU A 43 3.05 11.86 -3.62
C LEU A 43 2.94 11.76 -2.10
N TRP A 44 4.06 11.73 -1.37
CA TRP A 44 4.06 11.86 0.09
C TRP A 44 3.41 13.17 0.55
N GLY A 45 3.84 14.29 -0.05
CA GLY A 45 3.28 15.61 0.30
C GLY A 45 1.78 15.68 0.04
N LEU A 46 1.34 15.15 -1.10
CA LEU A 46 -0.08 15.06 -1.47
C LEU A 46 -0.88 14.21 -0.45
N MET A 47 -0.36 13.04 -0.07
CA MET A 47 -1.02 12.14 0.89
C MET A 47 -1.02 12.72 2.31
N CYS A 48 0.09 13.31 2.75
CA CYS A 48 0.17 14.00 4.03
C CYS A 48 -0.81 15.18 4.09
N TYR A 49 -0.85 16.01 3.04
CA TYR A 49 -1.77 17.14 2.92
C TYR A 49 -3.22 16.68 3.00
N SER A 50 -3.58 15.63 2.29
CA SER A 50 -4.93 15.08 2.28
C SER A 50 -5.35 14.51 3.64
N ALA A 51 -4.46 13.83 4.36
CA ALA A 51 -4.73 13.39 5.74
C ALA A 51 -4.99 14.58 6.68
N LEU A 52 -4.28 15.69 6.47
CA LEU A 52 -4.54 16.94 7.21
C LEU A 52 -5.88 17.58 6.84
N LEU A 53 -6.37 17.41 5.59
CA LEU A 53 -7.74 17.83 5.23
C LEU A 53 -8.80 17.01 6.00
N LEU A 54 -8.62 15.71 6.15
CA LEU A 54 -9.50 14.90 7.00
C LEU A 54 -9.47 15.38 8.44
N LEU A 55 -8.29 15.68 8.98
CA LEU A 55 -8.16 16.22 10.33
C LEU A 55 -8.90 17.53 10.50
N GLU A 56 -8.89 18.43 9.49
CA GLU A 56 -9.67 19.67 9.49
C GLU A 56 -11.18 19.38 9.61
N VAL A 57 -11.68 18.35 8.91
CA VAL A 57 -13.10 17.98 8.97
C VAL A 57 -13.47 17.35 10.31
N TYR A 58 -12.58 16.55 10.88
CA TYR A 58 -12.82 15.87 12.17
C TYR A 58 -12.99 16.81 13.36
N GLN A 59 -12.61 18.07 13.26
CA GLN A 59 -12.87 19.09 14.32
C GLN A 59 -14.36 19.35 14.57
N HIS A 60 -15.20 19.06 13.59
CA HIS A 60 -16.63 19.39 13.62
C HIS A 60 -17.54 18.17 13.82
N VAL A 61 -16.95 17.02 14.16
CA VAL A 61 -17.66 15.76 14.37
C VAL A 61 -17.07 15.02 15.57
N PRO A 62 -17.81 14.08 16.18
CA PRO A 62 -17.27 13.18 17.19
C PRO A 62 -16.04 12.40 16.67
N ALA A 63 -15.04 12.21 17.54
CA ALA A 63 -13.77 11.60 17.15
C ALA A 63 -13.89 10.12 16.72
N ASP A 64 -14.97 9.44 17.10
CA ASP A 64 -15.30 8.06 16.77
C ASP A 64 -16.08 7.91 15.45
N THR A 65 -16.31 9.02 14.73
CA THR A 65 -17.02 8.99 13.44
C THR A 65 -16.19 8.28 12.37
N GLY A 66 -16.71 7.21 11.78
CA GLY A 66 -16.09 6.52 10.66
C GLY A 66 -16.17 7.31 9.34
N LEU A 67 -15.28 7.00 8.38
CA LEU A 67 -15.18 7.71 7.10
C LEU A 67 -16.49 7.68 6.29
N GLY A 68 -17.20 6.54 6.29
CA GLY A 68 -18.49 6.41 5.61
C GLY A 68 -19.59 7.29 6.21
N SER A 69 -19.62 7.41 7.55
CA SER A 69 -20.56 8.29 8.26
C SER A 69 -20.22 9.77 8.04
N LEU A 70 -18.92 10.09 7.97
CA LEU A 70 -18.43 11.42 7.64
C LEU A 70 -18.85 11.80 6.20
N ALA A 71 -18.67 10.90 5.24
CA ALA A 71 -19.11 11.08 3.85
C ALA A 71 -20.63 11.25 3.75
N ARG A 72 -21.40 10.49 4.52
CA ARG A 72 -22.86 10.64 4.59
C ARG A 72 -23.28 12.02 5.07
N ARG A 73 -22.61 12.53 6.10
CA ARG A 73 -22.92 13.82 6.72
C ARG A 73 -22.72 15.00 5.77
N TYR A 74 -21.61 15.01 5.01
CA TYR A 74 -21.22 16.15 4.18
C TYR A 74 -21.56 15.97 2.67
N LEU A 75 -21.59 14.73 2.19
CA LEU A 75 -21.80 14.41 0.76
C LEU A 75 -23.10 13.62 0.51
N GLY A 76 -23.86 13.36 1.58
CA GLY A 76 -25.12 12.62 1.49
C GLY A 76 -24.96 11.13 1.23
N ARG A 77 -26.08 10.49 0.83
CA ARG A 77 -26.16 9.04 0.63
C ARG A 77 -25.19 8.54 -0.46
N TYR A 78 -25.06 9.29 -1.55
CA TYR A 78 -24.14 8.92 -2.64
C TYR A 78 -22.66 8.96 -2.20
N GLY A 79 -22.28 9.97 -1.42
CA GLY A 79 -20.95 10.03 -0.84
C GLY A 79 -20.64 8.83 0.05
N GLN A 80 -21.59 8.38 0.86
CA GLN A 80 -21.44 7.17 1.67
C GLN A 80 -21.26 5.92 0.81
N TRP A 81 -22.06 5.74 -0.23
CA TRP A 81 -21.98 4.58 -1.13
C TRP A 81 -20.64 4.55 -1.88
N ILE A 82 -20.20 5.68 -2.42
CA ILE A 82 -18.91 5.79 -3.14
C ILE A 82 -17.77 5.46 -2.17
N THR A 83 -17.79 6.01 -0.96
CA THR A 83 -16.75 5.74 0.04
C THR A 83 -16.71 4.26 0.44
N GLY A 84 -17.87 3.65 0.71
CA GLY A 84 -17.97 2.24 1.09
C GLY A 84 -17.51 1.30 -0.03
N PHE A 85 -17.97 1.55 -1.27
CA PHE A 85 -17.56 0.77 -2.44
C PHE A 85 -16.05 0.89 -2.71
N SER A 86 -15.51 2.12 -2.67
CA SER A 86 -14.08 2.34 -2.87
C SER A 86 -13.24 1.68 -1.79
N MET A 87 -13.70 1.67 -0.53
CA MET A 87 -13.01 0.97 0.57
C MET A 87 -13.00 -0.54 0.34
N MET A 88 -14.13 -1.12 -0.02
CA MET A 88 -14.26 -2.54 -0.33
C MET A 88 -13.36 -2.92 -1.53
N PHE A 89 -13.42 -2.15 -2.61
CA PHE A 89 -12.61 -2.39 -3.79
C PHE A 89 -11.10 -2.27 -3.50
N LEU A 90 -10.69 -1.26 -2.72
CA LEU A 90 -9.30 -1.10 -2.27
C LEU A 90 -8.80 -2.35 -1.54
N MET A 91 -9.59 -2.83 -0.57
CA MET A 91 -9.21 -4.00 0.22
C MET A 91 -9.15 -5.27 -0.63
N TYR A 92 -10.07 -5.47 -1.57
CA TYR A 92 -10.04 -6.59 -2.52
C TYR A 92 -8.82 -6.53 -3.45
N ALA A 93 -8.53 -5.37 -4.03
CA ALA A 93 -7.39 -5.20 -4.92
C ALA A 93 -6.06 -5.42 -4.20
N LEU A 94 -5.91 -4.90 -2.98
CA LEU A 94 -4.73 -5.14 -2.14
C LEU A 94 -4.61 -6.61 -1.74
N THR A 95 -5.71 -7.27 -1.34
CA THR A 95 -5.70 -8.70 -1.00
C THR A 95 -5.28 -9.54 -2.21
N ALA A 96 -5.77 -9.21 -3.40
CA ALA A 96 -5.39 -9.87 -4.65
C ALA A 96 -3.89 -9.69 -4.97
N ALA A 97 -3.39 -8.45 -4.82
CA ALA A 97 -1.96 -8.17 -4.99
C ALA A 97 -1.11 -9.03 -4.04
N TYR A 98 -1.48 -9.07 -2.77
CA TYR A 98 -0.69 -9.80 -1.76
C TYR A 98 -0.75 -11.32 -1.96
N ILE A 99 -1.90 -11.87 -2.37
CA ILE A 99 -2.01 -13.29 -2.73
C ILE A 99 -1.13 -13.62 -3.94
N SER A 100 -1.16 -12.77 -4.99
CA SER A 100 -0.31 -12.98 -6.18
C SER A 100 1.16 -12.92 -5.83
N GLY A 101 1.62 -11.85 -5.16
CA GLY A 101 3.04 -11.69 -4.80
C GLY A 101 3.53 -12.73 -3.81
N ALA A 102 2.79 -12.97 -2.71
CA ALA A 102 3.19 -13.94 -1.69
C ALA A 102 3.12 -15.39 -2.21
N GLY A 103 2.14 -15.71 -3.05
CA GLY A 103 2.03 -17.04 -3.67
C GLY A 103 3.19 -17.34 -4.59
N GLU A 104 3.60 -16.37 -5.41
CA GLU A 104 4.75 -16.46 -6.30
C GLU A 104 6.06 -16.67 -5.51
N LEU A 105 6.31 -15.86 -4.47
CA LEU A 105 7.50 -15.98 -3.63
C LEU A 105 7.51 -17.29 -2.85
N LEU A 106 6.37 -17.71 -2.29
CA LEU A 106 6.27 -18.96 -1.54
C LEU A 106 6.58 -20.15 -2.43
N ALA A 107 6.11 -20.17 -3.68
CA ALA A 107 6.41 -21.24 -4.64
C ALA A 107 7.93 -21.31 -4.93
N SER A 108 8.57 -20.15 -5.14
CA SER A 108 10.02 -20.06 -5.34
C SER A 108 10.79 -20.52 -4.10
N SER A 109 10.46 -20.01 -2.92
CA SER A 109 11.11 -20.36 -1.65
C SER A 109 10.97 -21.86 -1.34
N LEU A 110 9.80 -22.45 -1.51
CA LEU A 110 9.58 -23.89 -1.30
C LEU A 110 10.40 -24.74 -2.27
N SER A 111 10.49 -24.34 -3.53
CA SER A 111 11.29 -25.04 -4.53
C SER A 111 12.78 -25.06 -4.15
N VAL A 112 13.30 -23.94 -3.64
CA VAL A 112 14.70 -23.82 -3.18
C VAL A 112 14.94 -24.65 -1.91
N TRP A 113 14.04 -24.58 -0.91
CA TRP A 113 14.28 -25.21 0.40
C TRP A 113 14.03 -26.72 0.41
N THR A 114 13.04 -27.19 -0.37
CA THR A 114 12.62 -28.60 -0.33
C THR A 114 13.07 -29.41 -1.55
N GLY A 115 13.52 -28.73 -2.61
CA GLY A 115 13.80 -29.36 -3.90
C GLY A 115 12.55 -29.81 -4.66
N ILE A 116 11.35 -29.50 -4.14
CA ILE A 116 10.07 -29.84 -4.75
C ILE A 116 9.64 -28.67 -5.64
N ASN A 117 9.47 -28.90 -6.92
CA ASN A 117 8.96 -27.88 -7.85
C ASN A 117 7.48 -27.60 -7.57
N VAL A 118 7.22 -26.45 -6.92
CA VAL A 118 5.88 -25.94 -6.67
C VAL A 118 5.53 -24.93 -7.76
N SER A 119 4.41 -25.13 -8.44
CA SER A 119 3.93 -24.16 -9.42
C SER A 119 3.49 -22.85 -8.73
N SER A 120 3.55 -21.72 -9.45
CA SER A 120 3.05 -20.43 -8.94
C SER A 120 1.60 -20.55 -8.44
N SER A 121 0.73 -21.22 -9.18
CA SER A 121 -0.66 -21.48 -8.74
C SER A 121 -0.72 -22.30 -7.45
N GLY A 122 0.17 -23.29 -7.29
CA GLY A 122 0.28 -24.08 -6.04
C GLY A 122 0.66 -23.21 -4.84
N GLY A 123 1.62 -22.29 -5.02
CA GLY A 123 2.00 -21.32 -4.01
C GLY A 123 0.86 -20.37 -3.65
N VAL A 124 0.12 -19.88 -4.64
CA VAL A 124 -1.07 -19.02 -4.47
C VAL A 124 -2.15 -19.73 -3.66
N PHE A 125 -2.47 -20.99 -3.97
CA PHE A 125 -3.42 -21.79 -3.20
C PHE A 125 -2.95 -22.01 -1.77
N LEU A 126 -1.70 -22.43 -1.60
CA LEU A 126 -1.14 -22.73 -0.28
C LEU A 126 -1.12 -21.50 0.62
N PHE A 127 -0.62 -20.36 0.09
CA PHE A 127 -0.61 -19.10 0.83
C PHE A 127 -2.02 -18.67 1.23
N THR A 128 -2.96 -18.67 0.28
CA THR A 128 -4.35 -18.26 0.56
C THR A 128 -5.01 -19.15 1.58
N PHE A 129 -4.80 -20.46 1.50
CA PHE A 129 -5.40 -21.42 2.44
C PHE A 129 -4.83 -21.25 3.85
N VAL A 130 -3.50 -21.15 4.00
CA VAL A 130 -2.85 -21.01 5.31
C VAL A 130 -3.11 -19.64 5.92
N ALA A 131 -2.75 -18.56 5.21
CA ALA A 131 -2.90 -17.20 5.74
C ALA A 131 -4.37 -16.76 5.83
N GLY A 132 -5.20 -17.13 4.86
CA GLY A 132 -6.65 -16.91 4.90
C GLY A 132 -7.31 -17.74 6.00
N GLY A 133 -6.84 -18.96 6.27
CA GLY A 133 -7.28 -19.79 7.39
C GLY A 133 -7.03 -19.10 8.74
N VAL A 134 -5.85 -18.49 8.93
CA VAL A 134 -5.54 -17.69 10.13
C VAL A 134 -6.56 -16.56 10.33
N VAL A 135 -6.93 -15.84 9.27
CA VAL A 135 -7.95 -14.77 9.31
C VAL A 135 -9.34 -15.37 9.66
N CYS A 136 -9.69 -16.50 9.06
CA CYS A 136 -10.96 -17.17 9.34
C CYS A 136 -11.06 -17.70 10.78
N ILE A 137 -9.96 -18.05 11.44
CA ILE A 137 -9.95 -18.53 12.82
C ILE A 137 -10.27 -17.38 13.79
N GLY A 138 -9.66 -16.20 13.64
CA GLY A 138 -10.03 -15.07 14.48
C GLY A 138 -9.00 -13.96 14.56
N THR A 139 -9.50 -12.78 14.93
CA THR A 139 -8.73 -11.54 15.07
C THR A 139 -7.56 -11.68 16.06
N SER A 140 -7.72 -12.45 17.15
CA SER A 140 -6.68 -12.65 18.17
C SER A 140 -5.45 -13.37 17.60
N LEU A 141 -5.68 -14.35 16.72
CA LEU A 141 -4.59 -15.08 16.07
C LEU A 141 -3.88 -14.20 15.05
N VAL A 142 -4.63 -13.43 14.27
CA VAL A 142 -4.06 -12.45 13.34
C VAL A 142 -3.21 -11.40 14.08
N ASP A 143 -3.69 -10.86 15.19
CA ASP A 143 -2.95 -9.88 16.00
C ASP A 143 -1.64 -10.47 16.54
N LEU A 144 -1.67 -11.70 17.05
CA LEU A 144 -0.47 -12.39 17.54
C LEU A 144 0.59 -12.56 16.45
N PHE A 145 0.18 -13.12 15.30
CA PHE A 145 1.09 -13.31 14.16
C PHE A 145 1.59 -11.96 13.62
N ASN A 146 0.70 -10.98 13.46
CA ASN A 146 1.06 -9.69 12.89
C ASN A 146 2.09 -8.94 13.73
N ARG A 147 1.99 -8.98 15.07
CA ARG A 147 3.00 -8.36 15.96
C ARG A 147 4.37 -8.97 15.79
N PHE A 148 4.45 -10.31 15.76
CA PHE A 148 5.71 -11.01 15.57
C PHE A 148 6.31 -10.76 14.20
N LEU A 149 5.53 -10.95 13.13
CA LEU A 149 5.95 -10.78 11.75
C LEU A 149 6.33 -9.32 11.45
N PHE A 150 5.61 -8.36 12.02
CA PHE A 150 5.93 -6.94 11.86
C PHE A 150 7.28 -6.57 12.46
N SER A 151 7.57 -7.08 13.67
CA SER A 151 8.87 -6.84 14.31
C SER A 151 10.01 -7.45 13.50
N ALA A 152 9.83 -8.69 13.04
CA ALA A 152 10.78 -9.36 12.18
C ALA A 152 10.98 -8.61 10.84
N LYS A 153 9.90 -8.16 10.21
CA LYS A 153 9.94 -7.35 8.97
C LYS A 153 10.83 -6.12 9.10
N ILE A 154 10.70 -5.35 10.19
CA ILE A 154 11.51 -4.14 10.39
C ILE A 154 12.99 -4.50 10.58
N ILE A 155 13.28 -5.58 11.31
CA ILE A 155 14.67 -6.05 11.49
C ILE A 155 15.26 -6.42 10.11
N PHE A 156 14.56 -7.25 9.32
CA PHE A 156 15.05 -7.67 8.01
C PHE A 156 15.12 -6.52 7.01
N LEU A 157 14.24 -5.52 7.09
CA LEU A 157 14.36 -4.29 6.31
C LEU A 157 15.70 -3.58 6.59
N VAL A 158 16.02 -3.39 7.86
CA VAL A 158 17.27 -2.72 8.24
C VAL A 158 18.48 -3.54 7.81
N VAL A 159 18.47 -4.86 8.05
CA VAL A 159 19.56 -5.77 7.64
C VAL A 159 19.72 -5.74 6.12
N MET A 160 18.65 -5.88 5.37
CA MET A 160 18.68 -5.85 3.91
C MET A 160 19.26 -4.53 3.38
N LEU A 161 18.80 -3.39 3.89
CA LEU A 161 19.34 -2.09 3.49
C LEU A 161 20.82 -1.96 3.84
N ALA A 162 21.24 -2.40 5.03
CA ALA A 162 22.64 -2.36 5.44
C ALA A 162 23.55 -3.21 4.54
N LEU A 163 23.04 -4.32 4.02
CA LEU A 163 23.77 -5.23 3.12
C LEU A 163 23.78 -4.72 1.65
N LEU A 164 22.72 -4.05 1.19
CA LEU A 164 22.62 -3.56 -0.18
C LEU A 164 23.30 -2.19 -0.40
N LEU A 165 23.20 -1.28 0.56
CA LEU A 165 23.71 0.10 0.40
C LEU A 165 25.23 0.18 0.03
N PRO A 166 26.13 -0.70 0.51
CA PRO A 166 27.51 -0.69 0.07
C PRO A 166 27.75 -1.01 -1.41
N HIS A 167 26.74 -1.62 -2.09
CA HIS A 167 26.80 -1.99 -3.51
C HIS A 167 26.18 -0.95 -4.43
N VAL A 168 25.86 0.23 -3.90
CA VAL A 168 25.31 1.34 -4.69
C VAL A 168 26.40 1.97 -5.54
N HIS A 169 26.18 2.01 -6.86
CA HIS A 169 27.06 2.66 -7.82
C HIS A 169 26.44 3.97 -8.30
N GLN A 170 27.19 5.06 -8.21
CA GLN A 170 26.72 6.39 -8.61
C GLN A 170 26.30 6.45 -10.08
N VAL A 171 26.92 5.68 -10.95
CA VAL A 171 26.60 5.59 -12.37
C VAL A 171 25.14 5.15 -12.58
N ASN A 172 24.67 4.14 -11.84
CA ASN A 172 23.30 3.64 -11.93
C ASN A 172 22.27 4.69 -11.50
N LEU A 173 22.59 5.51 -10.49
CA LEU A 173 21.71 6.57 -10.00
C LEU A 173 21.56 7.76 -10.96
N LEU A 174 22.61 8.03 -11.74
CA LEU A 174 22.65 9.12 -12.72
C LEU A 174 22.10 8.71 -14.09
N THR A 175 21.94 7.42 -14.33
CA THR A 175 21.36 6.91 -15.58
C THR A 175 19.86 7.26 -15.58
N LEU A 176 19.44 8.02 -16.58
CA LEU A 176 18.04 8.33 -16.85
C LEU A 176 17.57 7.43 -18.00
N PRO A 177 16.90 6.33 -17.76
CA PRO A 177 16.19 5.63 -18.80
C PRO A 177 14.98 6.49 -19.19
N LEU A 178 15.01 7.02 -20.41
CA LEU A 178 13.99 7.94 -20.91
C LEU A 178 12.96 7.22 -21.77
N GLU A 179 12.26 6.23 -21.22
CA GLU A 179 11.03 5.78 -21.87
C GLU A 179 9.89 6.74 -21.56
N LYS A 180 9.35 7.32 -22.63
CA LYS A 180 8.24 8.27 -22.55
C LYS A 180 7.01 7.57 -21.94
N GLY A 181 6.48 8.14 -20.89
CA GLY A 181 5.27 7.66 -20.23
C GLY A 181 5.51 6.83 -18.97
N LEU A 182 6.65 6.17 -18.77
CA LEU A 182 6.92 5.35 -17.59
C LEU A 182 6.82 6.12 -16.27
N ALA A 183 7.23 7.39 -16.25
CA ALA A 183 7.09 8.23 -15.05
C ALA A 183 5.62 8.42 -14.63
N LEU A 184 4.70 8.50 -15.61
CA LEU A 184 3.27 8.55 -15.34
C LEU A 184 2.76 7.19 -14.89
N SER A 185 3.18 6.11 -15.56
CA SER A 185 2.76 4.74 -15.23
C SER A 185 3.22 4.29 -13.84
N ALA A 186 4.32 4.82 -13.32
CA ALA A 186 4.79 4.56 -11.96
C ALA A 186 3.90 5.20 -10.88
N MET A 187 3.17 6.27 -11.20
CA MET A 187 2.44 7.07 -10.21
C MET A 187 1.40 6.26 -9.42
N PRO A 188 0.51 5.43 -10.01
CA PRO A 188 -0.51 4.71 -9.25
C PRO A 188 0.09 3.74 -8.22
N VAL A 189 1.16 3.02 -8.57
CA VAL A 189 1.85 2.06 -7.70
C VAL A 189 2.56 2.77 -6.55
N ILE A 190 3.36 3.80 -6.85
CA ILE A 190 4.05 4.60 -5.83
C ILE A 190 3.04 5.29 -4.91
N PHE A 191 1.96 5.84 -5.45
CA PHE A 191 0.88 6.45 -4.69
C PHE A 191 0.22 5.45 -3.72
N THR A 192 -0.09 4.25 -4.19
CA THR A 192 -0.70 3.20 -3.38
C THR A 192 0.16 2.84 -2.17
N SER A 193 1.47 2.89 -2.33
CA SER A 193 2.42 2.58 -1.28
C SER A 193 2.43 3.59 -0.12
N PHE A 194 1.88 4.80 -0.29
CA PHE A 194 1.67 5.77 0.78
C PHE A 194 0.27 5.70 1.42
N GLY A 195 -0.48 4.62 1.18
CA GLY A 195 -1.86 4.46 1.63
C GLY A 195 -2.02 4.19 3.13
N PHE A 196 -2.31 5.22 3.93
CA PHE A 196 -2.65 5.08 5.36
C PHE A 196 -4.01 5.68 5.73
N HIS A 197 -4.75 6.24 4.77
CA HIS A 197 -6.00 6.97 5.03
C HIS A 197 -7.09 6.10 5.66
N GLY A 198 -7.07 4.79 5.44
CA GLY A 198 -7.97 3.86 6.11
C GLY A 198 -7.80 3.81 7.64
N SER A 199 -6.60 4.12 8.15
CA SER A 199 -6.33 4.15 9.60
C SER A 199 -6.60 5.52 10.26
N VAL A 200 -6.81 6.58 9.46
CA VAL A 200 -7.03 7.93 10.00
C VAL A 200 -8.20 8.00 10.98
N PRO A 201 -9.41 7.46 10.70
CA PRO A 201 -10.52 7.49 11.66
C PRO A 201 -10.17 6.83 12.99
N SER A 202 -9.54 5.67 12.96
CA SER A 202 -9.14 4.92 14.16
C SER A 202 -8.11 5.68 14.98
N ILE A 203 -7.15 6.33 14.34
CA ILE A 203 -6.13 7.15 15.02
C ILE A 203 -6.76 8.42 15.64
N VAL A 204 -7.68 9.06 14.93
CA VAL A 204 -8.42 10.23 15.48
C VAL A 204 -9.20 9.84 16.71
N SER A 205 -9.94 8.74 16.67
CA SER A 205 -10.67 8.18 17.81
C SER A 205 -9.74 7.84 18.98
N TYR A 206 -8.66 7.11 18.72
CA TYR A 206 -7.68 6.71 19.74
C TYR A 206 -7.01 7.89 20.44
N MET A 207 -6.79 9.00 19.72
CA MET A 207 -6.21 10.24 20.24
C MET A 207 -7.23 11.23 20.80
N GLY A 208 -8.55 10.88 20.79
CA GLY A 208 -9.62 11.73 21.29
C GLY A 208 -9.76 13.06 20.55
N GLY A 209 -9.47 13.09 19.25
CA GLY A 209 -9.65 14.27 18.40
C GLY A 209 -8.66 15.42 18.64
N ASN A 210 -7.54 15.21 19.36
CA ASN A 210 -6.57 16.26 19.64
C ASN A 210 -5.81 16.70 18.39
N VAL A 211 -6.28 17.77 17.74
CA VAL A 211 -5.79 18.27 16.44
C VAL A 211 -4.29 18.52 16.42
N ARG A 212 -3.73 19.18 17.46
CA ARG A 212 -2.30 19.51 17.50
C ARG A 212 -1.42 18.25 17.51
N LYS A 213 -1.81 17.23 18.27
CA LYS A 213 -1.07 15.95 18.33
C LYS A 213 -1.26 15.15 17.05
N LEU A 214 -2.50 15.08 16.54
CA LEU A 214 -2.82 14.35 15.32
C LEU A 214 -2.09 14.91 14.09
N ARG A 215 -1.95 16.23 14.00
CA ARG A 215 -1.14 16.87 12.95
C ARG A 215 0.32 16.38 12.98
N GLY A 216 0.95 16.39 14.17
CA GLY A 216 2.31 15.85 14.33
C GLY A 216 2.39 14.38 13.97
N ILE A 217 1.42 13.55 14.40
CA ILE A 217 1.36 12.12 14.13
C ILE A 217 1.29 11.83 12.63
N PHE A 218 0.43 12.53 11.89
CA PHE A 218 0.28 12.28 10.45
C PHE A 218 1.51 12.71 9.66
N ILE A 219 2.14 13.84 10.01
CA ILE A 219 3.36 14.31 9.35
C ILE A 219 4.52 13.36 9.67
N THR A 220 4.81 13.09 10.94
CA THR A 220 5.96 12.25 11.32
C THR A 220 5.76 10.79 10.95
N GLY A 221 4.53 10.27 11.16
CA GLY A 221 4.19 8.89 10.83
C GLY A 221 4.29 8.59 9.34
N SER A 222 3.90 9.52 8.46
CA SER A 222 4.03 9.37 7.02
C SER A 222 5.45 9.67 6.50
N ALA A 223 6.25 10.46 7.21
CA ALA A 223 7.63 10.74 6.85
C ALA A 223 8.55 9.53 7.05
N ILE A 224 8.27 8.65 8.02
CA ILE A 224 9.06 7.43 8.25
C ILE A 224 9.05 6.51 7.02
N PRO A 225 7.90 6.15 6.43
CA PRO A 225 7.87 5.41 5.17
C PRO A 225 8.58 6.12 4.01
N LEU A 226 8.44 7.45 3.88
CA LEU A 226 9.16 8.20 2.86
C LEU A 226 10.67 7.97 2.95
N VAL A 227 11.24 8.08 4.15
CA VAL A 227 12.68 7.84 4.38
C VAL A 227 13.04 6.38 4.04
N ALA A 228 12.25 5.41 4.49
CA ALA A 228 12.46 4.00 4.16
C ALA A 228 12.43 3.75 2.66
N TYR A 229 11.49 4.39 1.94
CA TYR A 229 11.35 4.26 0.48
C TYR A 229 12.51 4.91 -0.28
N ILE A 230 13.01 6.06 0.19
CA ILE A 230 14.20 6.68 -0.39
C ILE A 230 15.40 5.74 -0.29
N PHE A 231 15.65 5.16 0.90
CA PHE A 231 16.75 4.19 1.07
C PHE A 231 16.54 2.92 0.26
N TRP A 232 15.30 2.43 0.16
CA TRP A 232 14.97 1.27 -0.65
C TRP A 232 15.23 1.51 -2.14
N GLN A 233 14.77 2.65 -2.67
CA GLN A 233 15.03 3.02 -4.05
C GLN A 233 16.52 3.29 -4.32
N LEU A 234 17.21 3.91 -3.36
CA LEU A 234 18.66 4.10 -3.43
C LEU A 234 19.38 2.76 -3.51
N ALA A 235 19.00 1.80 -2.65
CA ALA A 235 19.62 0.49 -2.59
C ALA A 235 19.34 -0.32 -3.86
N THR A 236 18.10 -0.32 -4.38
CA THR A 236 17.72 -1.12 -5.55
C THR A 236 18.16 -0.50 -6.86
N LEU A 237 17.77 0.74 -7.15
CA LEU A 237 18.14 1.43 -8.40
C LEU A 237 19.63 1.79 -8.46
N GLY A 238 20.31 1.86 -7.33
CA GLY A 238 21.74 2.10 -7.29
C GLY A 238 22.59 0.84 -7.44
N SER A 239 22.10 -0.32 -7.03
CA SER A 239 22.85 -1.57 -7.11
C SER A 239 22.58 -2.38 -8.38
N ILE A 240 21.40 -2.29 -8.97
CA ILE A 240 21.03 -3.00 -10.19
C ILE A 240 21.26 -2.08 -11.40
N GLU A 241 21.87 -2.60 -12.46
CA GLU A 241 22.05 -1.86 -13.70
C GLU A 241 20.72 -1.57 -14.40
N SER A 242 20.62 -0.40 -15.04
CA SER A 242 19.42 0.01 -15.76
C SER A 242 19.05 -0.96 -16.89
N SER A 243 20.04 -1.56 -17.56
CA SER A 243 19.86 -2.59 -18.58
C SER A 243 19.15 -3.83 -18.04
N THR A 244 19.53 -4.27 -16.83
CA THR A 244 18.90 -5.40 -16.15
C THR A 244 17.44 -5.09 -15.81
N PHE A 245 17.15 -3.89 -15.29
CA PHE A 245 15.77 -3.45 -15.04
C PHE A 245 14.93 -3.42 -16.32
N MET A 246 15.47 -2.87 -17.41
CA MET A 246 14.75 -2.85 -18.70
C MET A 246 14.50 -4.26 -19.23
N GLY A 247 15.45 -5.17 -19.03
CA GLY A 247 15.28 -6.58 -19.35
C GLY A 247 14.18 -7.24 -18.51
N MET A 248 14.10 -6.93 -17.21
CA MET A 248 13.04 -7.44 -16.33
C MET A 248 11.65 -6.93 -16.76
N LEU A 249 11.51 -5.65 -17.12
CA LEU A 249 10.26 -5.10 -17.64
C LEU A 249 9.86 -5.78 -18.97
N ALA A 250 10.80 -5.91 -19.90
CA ALA A 250 10.54 -6.54 -21.20
C ALA A 250 10.11 -8.02 -21.08
N ASN A 251 10.63 -8.74 -20.09
CA ASN A 251 10.33 -10.15 -19.84
C ASN A 251 9.19 -10.35 -18.82
N HIS A 252 8.58 -9.28 -18.32
CA HIS A 252 7.57 -9.34 -17.25
C HIS A 252 8.03 -10.20 -16.06
N ALA A 253 9.28 -10.00 -15.61
CA ALA A 253 9.91 -10.85 -14.62
C ALA A 253 9.31 -10.73 -13.20
N GLY A 254 8.51 -9.67 -12.95
CA GLY A 254 7.77 -9.50 -11.71
C GLY A 254 8.65 -9.36 -10.46
N LEU A 255 8.07 -9.70 -9.30
CA LEU A 255 8.75 -9.58 -8.03
C LEU A 255 9.92 -10.59 -7.89
N ASN A 256 9.77 -11.81 -8.39
CA ASN A 256 10.84 -12.81 -8.37
C ASN A 256 12.08 -12.34 -9.16
N GLY A 257 11.88 -11.75 -10.34
CA GLY A 257 13.00 -11.20 -11.12
C GLY A 257 13.76 -10.11 -10.40
N LEU A 258 13.06 -9.23 -9.66
CA LEU A 258 13.70 -8.22 -8.82
C LEU A 258 14.56 -8.86 -7.72
N LEU A 259 14.04 -9.89 -7.02
CA LEU A 259 14.77 -10.55 -5.95
C LEU A 259 15.99 -11.32 -6.50
N GLU A 260 15.85 -11.95 -7.66
CA GLU A 260 16.95 -12.64 -8.36
C GLU A 260 18.05 -11.66 -8.78
N ALA A 261 17.70 -10.51 -9.35
CA ALA A 261 18.65 -9.46 -9.71
C ALA A 261 19.40 -8.93 -8.50
N LEU A 262 18.72 -8.71 -7.36
CA LEU A 262 19.37 -8.29 -6.11
C LEU A 262 20.32 -9.35 -5.55
N ARG A 263 19.99 -10.63 -5.71
CA ARG A 263 20.86 -11.75 -5.36
C ARG A 263 22.14 -11.77 -6.20
N GLU A 264 22.03 -11.58 -7.52
CA GLU A 264 23.17 -11.58 -8.42
C GLU A 264 24.15 -10.46 -8.14
N VAL A 265 23.65 -9.25 -7.82
CA VAL A 265 24.48 -8.06 -7.51
C VAL A 265 25.42 -8.33 -6.33
N VAL A 266 24.94 -8.97 -5.29
CA VAL A 266 25.71 -9.09 -4.03
C VAL A 266 26.40 -10.44 -3.91
N ALA A 267 26.00 -11.44 -4.70
CA ALA A 267 26.54 -12.82 -4.72
C ALA A 267 26.76 -13.41 -3.29
N SER A 268 25.87 -13.06 -2.34
CA SER A 268 25.96 -13.45 -0.94
C SER A 268 24.67 -14.12 -0.47
N ALA A 269 24.80 -15.33 0.09
CA ALA A 269 23.69 -16.07 0.67
C ALA A 269 22.97 -15.31 1.79
N HIS A 270 23.66 -14.43 2.52
CA HIS A 270 23.06 -13.62 3.59
C HIS A 270 22.13 -12.55 3.04
N VAL A 271 22.46 -11.96 1.90
CA VAL A 271 21.61 -10.94 1.25
C VAL A 271 20.39 -11.60 0.64
N GLU A 272 20.56 -12.72 -0.03
CA GLU A 272 19.46 -13.53 -0.55
C GLU A 272 18.44 -13.84 0.54
N LEU A 273 18.91 -14.39 1.67
CA LEU A 273 18.05 -14.72 2.79
C LEU A 273 17.34 -13.46 3.37
N ALA A 274 18.06 -12.35 3.56
CA ALA A 274 17.50 -11.13 4.13
C ALA A 274 16.43 -10.50 3.22
N VAL A 275 16.67 -10.46 1.91
CA VAL A 275 15.74 -9.91 0.91
C VAL A 275 14.47 -10.77 0.81
N HIS A 276 14.63 -12.10 0.71
CA HIS A 276 13.48 -13.01 0.68
C HIS A 276 12.65 -12.93 1.97
N LEU A 277 13.28 -13.02 3.14
CA LEU A 277 12.56 -12.92 4.42
C LEU A 277 11.87 -11.57 4.59
N PHE A 278 12.51 -10.48 4.20
CA PHE A 278 11.84 -9.17 4.21
C PHE A 278 10.60 -9.17 3.29
N ALA A 279 10.73 -9.66 2.07
CA ALA A 279 9.63 -9.68 1.10
C ALA A 279 8.45 -10.55 1.57
N ASP A 280 8.73 -11.77 2.02
CA ASP A 280 7.71 -12.67 2.56
C ASP A 280 6.99 -12.08 3.77
N LEU A 281 7.75 -11.50 4.72
CA LEU A 281 7.18 -10.85 5.91
C LEU A 281 6.38 -9.59 5.56
N ALA A 282 6.84 -8.81 4.57
CA ALA A 282 6.13 -7.62 4.13
C ALA A 282 4.79 -7.97 3.48
N LEU A 283 4.76 -8.99 2.64
CA LEU A 283 3.53 -9.48 2.00
C LEU A 283 2.59 -10.13 3.03
N ALA A 284 3.09 -11.00 3.90
CA ALA A 284 2.28 -11.69 4.91
C ALA A 284 1.64 -10.70 5.90
N THR A 285 2.39 -9.73 6.44
CA THR A 285 1.84 -8.73 7.36
C THR A 285 0.80 -7.84 6.69
N SER A 286 1.05 -7.42 5.45
CA SER A 286 0.12 -6.61 4.67
C SER A 286 -1.16 -7.37 4.34
N PHE A 287 -1.03 -8.65 3.94
CA PHE A 287 -2.16 -9.53 3.70
C PHE A 287 -3.02 -9.69 4.96
N LEU A 288 -2.41 -10.08 6.10
CA LEU A 288 -3.16 -10.30 7.35
C LEU A 288 -3.94 -9.05 7.78
N GLY A 289 -3.33 -7.87 7.69
CA GLY A 289 -3.97 -6.61 8.08
C GLY A 289 -5.14 -6.23 7.16
N VAL A 290 -4.92 -6.27 5.85
CA VAL A 290 -5.94 -5.88 4.87
C VAL A 290 -7.05 -6.90 4.75
N SER A 291 -6.72 -8.19 4.71
CA SER A 291 -7.72 -9.26 4.56
C SER A 291 -8.59 -9.42 5.81
N LEU A 292 -8.05 -9.18 7.02
CA LEU A 292 -8.86 -9.10 8.24
C LEU A 292 -9.84 -7.92 8.17
N GLY A 293 -9.37 -6.74 7.76
CA GLY A 293 -10.24 -5.58 7.57
C GLY A 293 -11.35 -5.83 6.55
N LEU A 294 -11.03 -6.49 5.43
CA LEU A 294 -12.02 -6.89 4.42
C LEU A 294 -13.00 -7.92 4.98
N PHE A 295 -12.51 -8.91 5.71
CA PHE A 295 -13.33 -9.95 6.34
C PHE A 295 -14.34 -9.34 7.31
N ASP A 296 -13.88 -8.46 8.21
CA ASP A 296 -14.75 -7.80 9.19
C ASP A 296 -15.75 -6.87 8.51
N TYR A 297 -15.32 -6.11 7.48
CA TYR A 297 -16.20 -5.26 6.68
C TYR A 297 -17.33 -6.05 5.99
N LEU A 298 -16.99 -7.19 5.38
CA LEU A 298 -17.98 -8.04 4.71
C LEU A 298 -18.89 -8.77 5.70
N ALA A 299 -18.36 -9.19 6.85
CA ALA A 299 -19.16 -9.78 7.92
C ALA A 299 -20.24 -8.81 8.42
N ASP A 300 -19.87 -7.53 8.61
CA ASP A 300 -20.79 -6.47 9.01
C ASP A 300 -21.79 -6.13 7.90
N LEU A 301 -21.30 -5.95 6.66
CA LEU A 301 -22.13 -5.62 5.49
C LEU A 301 -23.23 -6.66 5.25
N PHE A 302 -22.90 -7.96 5.36
CA PHE A 302 -23.82 -9.06 5.15
C PHE A 302 -24.49 -9.57 6.45
N GLN A 303 -24.28 -8.87 7.56
CA GLN A 303 -24.83 -9.20 8.89
C GLN A 303 -24.58 -10.68 9.27
N ARG A 304 -23.38 -11.17 8.99
CA ARG A 304 -23.02 -12.58 9.23
C ARG A 304 -22.83 -12.83 10.72
N ARG A 305 -23.42 -13.93 11.20
CA ARG A 305 -23.24 -14.36 12.60
C ARG A 305 -21.82 -14.86 12.84
N ASN A 306 -21.27 -14.58 14.01
CA ASN A 306 -19.95 -15.09 14.44
C ASN A 306 -20.02 -16.56 14.85
N THR A 307 -20.47 -17.42 13.93
CA THR A 307 -20.50 -18.89 14.03
C THR A 307 -19.48 -19.48 13.06
N ALA A 308 -19.07 -20.73 13.25
CA ALA A 308 -18.12 -21.41 12.36
C ALA A 308 -18.60 -21.35 10.88
N VAL A 309 -19.88 -21.60 10.63
CA VAL A 309 -20.46 -21.52 9.28
C VAL A 309 -20.48 -20.09 8.75
N GLY A 310 -20.85 -19.10 9.59
CA GLY A 310 -20.86 -17.70 9.21
C GLY A 310 -19.44 -17.20 8.87
N ARG A 311 -18.45 -17.60 9.63
CA ARG A 311 -17.02 -17.28 9.35
C ARG A 311 -16.53 -17.94 8.07
N LEU A 312 -16.89 -19.21 7.82
CA LEU A 312 -16.53 -19.89 6.57
C LEU A 312 -17.17 -19.21 5.34
N GLN A 313 -18.44 -18.82 5.44
CA GLN A 313 -19.12 -18.08 4.37
C GLN A 313 -18.47 -16.72 4.13
N THR A 314 -18.16 -15.98 5.19
CA THR A 314 -17.45 -14.70 5.08
C THR A 314 -16.05 -14.90 4.48
N GLY A 315 -15.32 -15.92 4.90
CA GLY A 315 -14.02 -16.30 4.35
C GLY A 315 -14.10 -16.59 2.84
N ALA A 316 -15.11 -17.35 2.42
CA ALA A 316 -15.32 -17.63 1.00
C ALA A 316 -15.53 -16.34 0.19
N ILE A 317 -16.39 -15.43 0.63
CA ILE A 317 -16.63 -14.14 -0.04
C ILE A 317 -15.37 -13.27 -0.02
N THR A 318 -14.59 -13.31 1.08
CA THR A 318 -13.37 -12.53 1.24
C THR A 318 -12.26 -13.02 0.31
N PHE A 319 -12.05 -14.33 0.21
CA PHE A 319 -10.86 -14.88 -0.42
C PHE A 319 -11.07 -15.44 -1.84
N LEU A 320 -12.28 -15.90 -2.22
CA LEU A 320 -12.49 -16.44 -3.57
C LEU A 320 -12.27 -15.42 -4.69
N PRO A 321 -12.79 -14.17 -4.62
CA PRO A 321 -12.55 -13.21 -5.70
C PRO A 321 -11.08 -12.86 -5.88
N PRO A 322 -10.28 -12.51 -4.83
CA PRO A 322 -8.88 -12.20 -5.01
C PRO A 322 -8.04 -13.44 -5.35
N LEU A 323 -8.41 -14.63 -4.88
CA LEU A 323 -7.79 -15.88 -5.30
C LEU A 323 -8.00 -16.16 -6.79
N ALA A 324 -9.24 -15.97 -7.29
CA ALA A 324 -9.53 -16.10 -8.71
C ALA A 324 -8.67 -15.12 -9.54
N PHE A 325 -8.60 -13.86 -9.11
CA PHE A 325 -7.73 -12.89 -9.76
C PHE A 325 -6.27 -13.38 -9.82
N ALA A 326 -5.70 -13.81 -8.70
CA ALA A 326 -4.31 -14.27 -8.64
C ALA A 326 -4.02 -15.51 -9.51
N LEU A 327 -5.02 -16.39 -9.70
CA LEU A 327 -4.90 -17.56 -10.56
C LEU A 327 -5.01 -17.23 -12.05
N PHE A 328 -5.90 -16.30 -12.42
CA PHE A 328 -6.06 -15.88 -13.81
C PHE A 328 -4.99 -14.89 -14.26
N TYR A 329 -4.39 -14.16 -13.33
CA TYR A 329 -3.33 -13.18 -13.56
C TYR A 329 -2.12 -13.47 -12.65
N PRO A 330 -1.32 -14.51 -12.93
CA PRO A 330 -0.23 -14.94 -12.04
C PRO A 330 0.82 -13.85 -11.75
N ARG A 331 1.01 -12.90 -12.68
CA ARG A 331 1.91 -11.75 -12.53
C ARG A 331 1.16 -10.46 -12.19
N GLY A 332 -0.03 -10.56 -11.63
CA GLY A 332 -0.94 -9.45 -11.38
C GLY A 332 -0.61 -8.59 -10.15
N PHE A 333 0.52 -8.81 -9.47
CA PHE A 333 0.89 -8.09 -8.24
C PHE A 333 0.93 -6.57 -8.45
N VAL A 334 1.73 -6.09 -9.39
CA VAL A 334 1.88 -4.65 -9.68
C VAL A 334 0.59 -4.07 -10.26
N MET A 335 -0.06 -4.81 -11.16
CA MET A 335 -1.34 -4.40 -11.76
C MET A 335 -2.44 -4.22 -10.69
N ALA A 336 -2.56 -5.16 -9.77
CA ALA A 336 -3.54 -5.07 -8.67
C ALA A 336 -3.26 -3.88 -7.74
N LEU A 337 -1.98 -3.56 -7.48
CA LEU A 337 -1.58 -2.36 -6.74
C LEU A 337 -1.96 -1.08 -7.50
N GLY A 338 -1.84 -1.07 -8.82
CA GLY A 338 -2.29 0.04 -9.66
C GLY A 338 -3.80 0.28 -9.54
N TYR A 339 -4.61 -0.77 -9.62
CA TYR A 339 -6.06 -0.66 -9.39
C TYR A 339 -6.42 -0.30 -7.95
N ALA A 340 -5.67 -0.78 -6.96
CA ALA A 340 -5.80 -0.30 -5.58
C ALA A 340 -5.57 1.21 -5.49
N GLY A 341 -4.64 1.75 -6.30
CA GLY A 341 -4.40 3.18 -6.45
C GLY A 341 -5.61 3.98 -6.92
N VAL A 342 -6.44 3.42 -7.81
CA VAL A 342 -7.70 4.04 -8.25
C VAL A 342 -8.65 4.24 -7.06
N ALA A 343 -8.91 3.19 -6.30
CA ALA A 343 -9.79 3.28 -5.13
C ALA A 343 -9.20 4.17 -4.04
N LEU A 344 -7.88 4.09 -3.83
CA LEU A 344 -7.19 4.94 -2.87
C LEU A 344 -7.24 6.42 -3.29
N ALA A 345 -7.16 6.74 -4.59
CA ALA A 345 -7.29 8.11 -5.07
C ALA A 345 -8.67 8.69 -4.75
N VAL A 346 -9.73 7.89 -4.85
CA VAL A 346 -11.07 8.29 -4.40
C VAL A 346 -11.08 8.54 -2.90
N LEU A 347 -10.59 7.58 -2.09
CA LEU A 347 -10.66 7.61 -0.63
C LEU A 347 -9.72 8.64 0.01
N ALA A 348 -8.52 8.79 -0.56
CA ALA A 348 -7.46 9.60 0.03
C ALA A 348 -7.34 10.99 -0.58
N LEU A 349 -7.87 11.25 -1.77
CA LEU A 349 -7.76 12.56 -2.41
C LEU A 349 -9.14 13.18 -2.69
N LEU A 350 -10.01 12.50 -3.43
CA LEU A 350 -11.29 13.07 -3.83
C LEU A 350 -12.23 13.27 -2.64
N ILE A 351 -12.45 12.23 -1.83
CA ILE A 351 -13.33 12.32 -0.66
C ILE A 351 -12.83 13.34 0.36
N PRO A 352 -11.57 13.33 0.81
CA PRO A 352 -11.09 14.33 1.77
C PRO A 352 -11.19 15.77 1.28
N ALA A 353 -10.88 16.02 -0.01
CA ALA A 353 -11.01 17.35 -0.59
C ALA A 353 -12.46 17.82 -0.67
N LEU A 354 -13.39 16.95 -1.06
CA LEU A 354 -14.83 17.26 -1.09
C LEU A 354 -15.40 17.47 0.32
N LEU A 355 -15.00 16.64 1.29
CA LEU A 355 -15.38 16.78 2.68
C LEU A 355 -14.92 18.14 3.26
N ALA A 356 -13.65 18.48 3.05
CA ALA A 356 -13.10 19.76 3.48
C ALA A 356 -13.81 20.94 2.78
N TRP A 357 -14.12 20.80 1.48
CA TRP A 357 -14.88 21.82 0.75
C TRP A 357 -16.25 22.07 1.36
N GLN A 358 -17.01 21.02 1.66
CA GLN A 358 -18.35 21.14 2.26
C GLN A 358 -18.26 21.57 3.72
N SER A 359 -17.31 21.07 4.50
CA SER A 359 -17.08 21.48 5.88
C SER A 359 -16.77 22.98 5.97
N ARG A 360 -15.94 23.50 5.06
CA ARG A 360 -15.61 24.94 4.99
C ARG A 360 -16.80 25.82 4.62
N LYS A 361 -17.79 25.28 3.87
CA LYS A 361 -19.05 25.99 3.58
C LYS A 361 -19.98 25.99 4.78
N ALA A 362 -20.03 24.87 5.51
CA ALA A 362 -20.94 24.71 6.65
C ALA A 362 -20.45 25.43 7.92
N HIS A 363 -19.13 25.53 8.10
CA HIS A 363 -18.50 26.07 9.31
C HIS A 363 -17.52 27.19 8.94
N GLY A 364 -17.89 28.44 9.23
CA GLY A 364 -17.10 29.62 8.83
C GLY A 364 -15.76 29.76 9.55
N GLN A 365 -15.64 29.30 10.80
CA GLN A 365 -14.40 29.34 11.58
C GLN A 365 -14.04 27.95 12.08
N ALA A 366 -12.79 27.53 11.84
CA ALA A 366 -12.20 26.32 12.38
C ALA A 366 -10.94 26.67 13.16
N GLN A 367 -10.69 25.94 14.26
CA GLN A 367 -9.47 26.09 15.08
C GLN A 367 -8.21 25.78 14.27
N TYR A 368 -8.32 24.84 13.33
CA TYR A 368 -7.28 24.41 12.41
C TYR A 368 -7.82 24.38 10.98
N ARG A 369 -7.13 25.04 10.08
CA ARG A 369 -7.42 25.02 8.67
C ARG A 369 -6.14 24.78 7.88
N VAL A 370 -6.19 23.85 6.95
CA VAL A 370 -5.04 23.57 6.08
C VAL A 370 -4.87 24.72 5.09
N LEU A 371 -3.61 25.11 4.86
CA LEU A 371 -3.26 26.22 3.95
C LEU A 371 -3.63 25.91 2.50
N GLY A 372 -3.72 26.96 1.66
CA GLY A 372 -3.92 26.83 0.21
C GLY A 372 -5.36 27.00 -0.28
N GLY A 373 -6.35 27.12 0.63
CA GLY A 373 -7.72 27.49 0.26
C GLY A 373 -8.39 26.57 -0.77
N ARG A 374 -9.27 27.15 -1.61
CA ARG A 374 -9.96 26.43 -2.70
C ARG A 374 -9.03 25.95 -3.82
N PRO A 375 -8.03 26.72 -4.27
CA PRO A 375 -7.13 26.26 -5.32
C PRO A 375 -6.42 24.95 -4.97
N MET A 376 -5.98 24.80 -3.72
CA MET A 376 -5.31 23.58 -3.29
C MET A 376 -6.26 22.38 -3.21
N LEU A 377 -7.52 22.57 -2.83
CA LEU A 377 -8.54 21.52 -2.91
C LEU A 377 -8.76 21.05 -4.35
N CYS A 378 -8.84 22.00 -5.29
CA CYS A 378 -8.95 21.67 -6.73
C CYS A 378 -7.70 20.93 -7.22
N LEU A 379 -6.50 21.32 -6.79
CA LEU A 379 -5.26 20.63 -7.14
C LEU A 379 -5.26 19.18 -6.62
N VAL A 380 -5.63 18.96 -5.36
CA VAL A 380 -5.73 17.60 -4.78
C VAL A 380 -6.73 16.75 -5.56
N MET A 381 -7.89 17.29 -5.91
CA MET A 381 -8.88 16.58 -6.73
C MET A 381 -8.35 16.29 -8.14
N ALA A 382 -7.67 17.25 -8.77
CA ALA A 382 -7.06 17.07 -10.09
C ALA A 382 -6.00 15.97 -10.05
N CYS A 383 -5.12 15.94 -9.04
CA CYS A 383 -4.16 14.86 -8.85
C CYS A 383 -4.85 13.50 -8.70
N GLY A 384 -5.94 13.42 -7.92
CA GLY A 384 -6.72 12.20 -7.78
C GLY A 384 -7.30 11.70 -9.10
N VAL A 385 -7.91 12.60 -9.89
CA VAL A 385 -8.43 12.29 -11.22
C VAL A 385 -7.31 11.87 -12.17
N THR A 386 -6.15 12.52 -12.11
CA THR A 386 -4.98 12.16 -12.94
C THR A 386 -4.49 10.75 -12.62
N ILE A 387 -4.36 10.36 -11.34
CA ILE A 387 -3.94 9.00 -10.95
C ILE A 387 -4.93 7.96 -11.50
N ILE A 388 -6.23 8.22 -11.37
CA ILE A 388 -7.28 7.35 -11.92
C ILE A 388 -7.16 7.23 -13.45
N ALA A 389 -7.04 8.36 -14.13
CA ALA A 389 -6.92 8.41 -15.59
C ALA A 389 -5.68 7.68 -16.10
N VAL A 390 -4.53 7.84 -15.41
CA VAL A 390 -3.28 7.15 -15.73
C VAL A 390 -3.45 5.64 -15.61
N GLN A 391 -4.06 5.13 -14.54
CA GLN A 391 -4.28 3.69 -14.40
C GLN A 391 -5.16 3.12 -15.50
N PHE A 392 -6.23 3.82 -15.88
CA PHE A 392 -7.06 3.40 -17.00
C PHE A 392 -6.36 3.51 -18.35
N ALA A 393 -5.49 4.51 -18.54
CA ALA A 393 -4.67 4.63 -19.74
C ALA A 393 -3.66 3.48 -19.88
N ILE A 394 -3.05 3.04 -18.77
CA ILE A 394 -2.22 1.83 -18.73
C ILE A 394 -3.04 0.61 -19.14
N SER A 395 -4.21 0.41 -18.53
CA SER A 395 -5.08 -0.74 -18.82
C SER A 395 -5.62 -0.74 -20.26
N ALA A 396 -5.70 0.42 -20.89
CA ALA A 396 -6.10 0.58 -22.31
C ALA A 396 -4.92 0.46 -23.30
N GLY A 397 -3.69 0.22 -22.81
CA GLY A 397 -2.48 0.16 -23.64
C GLY A 397 -2.03 1.50 -24.21
N LEU A 398 -2.54 2.63 -23.68
CA LEU A 398 -2.14 3.98 -24.07
C LEU A 398 -0.88 4.47 -23.36
N LEU A 399 -0.54 3.85 -22.25
CA LEU A 399 0.70 4.05 -21.51
C LEU A 399 1.37 2.70 -21.27
N PRO A 400 2.72 2.67 -21.18
CA PRO A 400 3.45 1.43 -20.95
C PRO A 400 3.11 0.83 -19.58
N GLU A 401 3.08 -0.50 -19.50
CA GLU A 401 2.95 -1.21 -18.25
C GLU A 401 4.24 -1.14 -17.43
N VAL A 402 4.13 -1.12 -16.11
CA VAL A 402 5.24 -1.19 -15.16
C VAL A 402 5.12 -2.47 -14.32
N GLY A 403 6.14 -3.35 -14.39
CA GLY A 403 6.22 -4.58 -13.60
C GLY A 403 5.78 -5.85 -14.30
#